data_710a51ca087002d982acb4eedc9060f2
#
_entry.id   710a51ca087002d982acb4eedc9060f2
#
_cell.length_a   1.000
_cell.length_b   1.000
_cell.length_c   1.000
_cell.angle_alpha   90.00
_cell.angle_beta   90.00
_cell.angle_gamma   90.00
#
_symmetry.space_group_name_H-M   'P 1'
#
loop_
_entity.id
_entity.type
_entity.pdbx_description
1 polymer ?
#
loop_
_entity_poly.entity_id
_entity_poly.type
_entity_poly.pdbx_seq_one_letter_code
_entity_poly.pdbx_strand_id
1 'polypeptide(L)'
;HNFTDAWSGFVRGYGYDNRTNYDAYYSPGLPLVDTRKLYSQSWDAGLRYNGELIKSQLITSYSHSKDYNYDPHYGRYDSSATLDEMKQYTVQWANNIIIGHGNIGAGVDWQKQSTAPGTAYVEDGYDQRNTGIYLTGLQQVGDFTFEGAGRSDDNSQFGRHGTWQTSAGWEFIEGYRFIASYGTSYKAPNLGQLYGSYGNPNLNPEKSKQWEGAFEGLTAGVNWRISGYRNDVSDLIDYD
;
A
#
# COMPACT_ATOMS: atom_id res chain seq x y z
N HIS A 1 22.46 11.25 -4.69
CA HIS A 1 23.58 12.15 -4.38
C HIS A 1 23.71 12.36 -2.87
N ASN A 2 24.91 12.29 -2.36
CA ASN A 2 25.20 12.66 -0.96
C ASN A 2 25.65 14.13 -0.95
N PHE A 3 24.93 14.96 -0.22
CA PHE A 3 25.27 16.39 -0.06
C PHE A 3 26.29 16.59 1.05
N THR A 4 26.13 15.81 2.13
CA THR A 4 27.03 15.72 3.29
C THR A 4 27.03 14.28 3.80
N ASP A 5 27.77 13.97 4.87
CA ASP A 5 27.76 12.66 5.53
C ASP A 5 26.38 12.31 6.09
N ALA A 6 25.57 13.31 6.49
CA ALA A 6 24.26 13.12 7.05
C ALA A 6 23.10 13.28 6.04
N TRP A 7 23.30 14.07 4.98
CA TRP A 7 22.26 14.41 4.03
C TRP A 7 22.45 13.76 2.67
N SER A 8 21.42 13.11 2.17
CA SER A 8 21.37 12.58 0.81
C SER A 8 20.02 12.80 0.15
N GLY A 9 20.00 12.81 -1.17
CA GLY A 9 18.79 12.94 -1.95
C GLY A 9 18.85 12.12 -3.22
N PHE A 10 17.67 11.83 -3.78
CA PHE A 10 17.55 11.12 -5.04
C PHE A 10 16.36 11.62 -5.86
N VAL A 11 16.46 11.43 -7.16
CA VAL A 11 15.35 11.51 -8.10
C VAL A 11 15.40 10.24 -8.95
N ARG A 12 14.25 9.61 -9.15
CA ARG A 12 14.09 8.41 -9.99
C ARG A 12 12.93 8.60 -10.93
N GLY A 13 13.09 8.15 -12.16
CA GLY A 13 12.02 8.07 -13.14
C GLY A 13 11.93 6.67 -13.69
N TYR A 14 10.72 6.19 -13.90
CA TYR A 14 10.44 4.93 -14.56
C TYR A 14 9.28 5.12 -15.52
N GLY A 15 9.38 4.49 -16.68
CA GLY A 15 8.29 4.52 -17.65
C GLY A 15 8.37 3.32 -18.57
N TYR A 16 7.22 2.83 -19.00
CA TYR A 16 7.12 1.83 -20.05
C TYR A 16 5.88 2.04 -20.91
N ASP A 17 5.95 1.57 -22.14
CA ASP A 17 4.86 1.49 -23.10
C ASP A 17 4.85 0.05 -23.63
N ASN A 18 3.79 -0.68 -23.34
CA ASN A 18 3.62 -2.06 -23.73
C ASN A 18 2.36 -2.24 -24.59
N ARG A 19 2.47 -3.00 -25.66
CA ARG A 19 1.35 -3.37 -26.50
C ARG A 19 1.29 -4.91 -26.61
N THR A 20 0.13 -5.47 -26.29
CA THR A 20 -0.13 -6.91 -26.36
C THR A 20 -1.41 -7.14 -27.12
N ASN A 21 -1.39 -8.08 -28.05
CA ASN A 21 -2.60 -8.58 -28.70
C ASN A 21 -3.05 -9.84 -27.97
N TYR A 22 -4.35 -9.99 -27.79
CA TYR A 22 -4.95 -11.12 -27.10
C TYR A 22 -6.32 -11.48 -27.71
N ASP A 23 -6.74 -12.72 -27.55
CA ASP A 23 -8.06 -13.18 -27.99
C ASP A 23 -9.10 -12.80 -26.92
N ALA A 24 -9.90 -11.77 -27.19
CA ALA A 24 -10.88 -11.26 -26.23
C ALA A 24 -12.15 -12.11 -26.19
N TYR A 25 -12.49 -12.81 -27.28
CA TYR A 25 -13.69 -13.62 -27.38
C TYR A 25 -13.48 -14.84 -28.26
N TYR A 26 -13.91 -16.01 -27.78
CA TYR A 26 -13.96 -17.18 -28.64
C TYR A 26 -15.27 -17.16 -29.44
N SER A 27 -15.19 -16.78 -30.72
CA SER A 27 -16.26 -17.00 -31.70
C SER A 27 -15.74 -17.93 -32.79
N PRO A 28 -16.36 -19.12 -33.01
CA PRO A 28 -15.93 -20.01 -34.07
C PRO A 28 -15.99 -19.31 -35.45
N GLY A 29 -14.83 -19.15 -36.09
CA GLY A 29 -14.73 -18.61 -37.45
C GLY A 29 -14.36 -17.13 -37.57
N LEU A 30 -14.19 -16.38 -36.47
CA LEU A 30 -13.72 -14.99 -36.48
C LEU A 30 -12.56 -14.86 -35.50
N PRO A 31 -11.33 -14.51 -35.93
CA PRO A 31 -10.26 -14.12 -35.03
C PRO A 31 -10.57 -12.71 -34.49
N LEU A 32 -11.22 -12.64 -33.35
CA LEU A 32 -11.40 -11.39 -32.62
C LEU A 32 -10.15 -11.19 -31.76
N VAL A 33 -9.16 -10.53 -32.33
CA VAL A 33 -7.92 -10.17 -31.64
C VAL A 33 -8.07 -8.76 -31.12
N ASP A 34 -8.14 -8.59 -29.82
CA ASP A 34 -8.07 -7.30 -29.17
C ASP A 34 -6.64 -6.88 -28.87
N THR A 35 -6.43 -5.60 -28.73
CA THR A 35 -5.16 -5.01 -28.34
C THR A 35 -5.31 -4.33 -26.98
N ARG A 36 -4.44 -4.68 -26.06
CA ARG A 36 -4.19 -3.93 -24.83
C ARG A 36 -2.94 -3.08 -25.01
N LYS A 37 -3.06 -1.79 -24.76
CA LYS A 37 -1.92 -0.87 -24.71
C LYS A 37 -1.81 -0.24 -23.33
N LEU A 38 -0.75 -0.60 -22.62
CA LEU A 38 -0.47 -0.11 -21.29
C LEU A 38 0.69 0.87 -21.31
N TYR A 39 0.40 2.10 -20.95
CA TYR A 39 1.38 3.16 -20.71
C TYR A 39 1.47 3.41 -19.20
N SER A 40 2.67 3.52 -18.66
CA SER A 40 2.89 3.88 -17.27
C SER A 40 4.14 4.71 -17.11
N GLN A 41 4.07 5.72 -16.26
CA GLN A 41 5.21 6.50 -15.81
C GLN A 41 5.12 6.75 -14.32
N SER A 42 6.26 6.78 -13.66
CA SER A 42 6.38 7.17 -12.26
C SER A 42 7.66 7.98 -12.02
N TRP A 43 7.56 8.93 -11.10
CA TRP A 43 8.65 9.79 -10.68
C TRP A 43 8.67 9.86 -9.17
N ASP A 44 9.84 9.68 -8.59
CA ASP A 44 10.08 9.79 -7.16
C ASP A 44 11.20 10.78 -6.90
N ALA A 45 11.04 11.60 -5.88
CA ALA A 45 12.11 12.43 -5.34
C ALA A 45 12.13 12.25 -3.81
N GLY A 46 13.32 12.16 -3.24
CA GLY A 46 13.46 11.97 -1.80
C GLY A 46 14.66 12.70 -1.24
N LEU A 47 14.49 13.13 0.01
CA LEU A 47 15.52 13.71 0.85
C LEU A 47 15.63 12.88 2.12
N ARG A 48 16.87 12.53 2.51
CA ARG A 48 17.17 11.74 3.71
C ARG A 48 18.16 12.43 4.60
N TYR A 49 17.88 12.40 5.88
CA TYR A 49 18.79 12.78 6.94
C TYR A 49 19.12 11.56 7.79
N ASN A 50 20.40 11.24 7.93
CA ASN A 50 20.93 10.15 8.76
C ASN A 50 21.86 10.73 9.82
N GLY A 51 21.29 11.19 10.94
CA GLY A 51 22.05 11.56 12.13
C GLY A 51 22.23 10.35 13.05
N GLU A 52 23.02 10.52 14.10
CA GLU A 52 23.31 9.45 15.08
C GLU A 52 22.05 8.98 15.84
N LEU A 53 21.22 9.93 16.30
CA LEU A 53 20.03 9.66 17.07
C LEU A 53 18.74 9.79 16.27
N ILE A 54 18.74 10.57 15.19
CA ILE A 54 17.55 10.89 14.41
C ILE A 54 17.80 10.53 12.96
N LYS A 55 16.86 9.77 12.38
CA LYS A 55 16.77 9.52 10.95
C LYS A 55 15.46 10.11 10.45
N SER A 56 15.52 10.86 9.36
CA SER A 56 14.33 11.47 8.75
C SER A 56 14.35 11.26 7.24
N GLN A 57 13.18 11.01 6.66
CA GLN A 57 13.04 10.81 5.24
C GLN A 57 11.76 11.48 4.74
N LEU A 58 11.90 12.32 3.72
CA LEU A 58 10.80 12.88 2.96
C LEU A 58 10.83 12.31 1.55
N ILE A 59 9.72 11.70 1.10
CA ILE A 59 9.57 11.19 -0.26
C ILE A 59 8.30 11.81 -0.85
N THR A 60 8.40 12.24 -2.10
CA THR A 60 7.25 12.59 -2.93
C THR A 60 7.27 11.75 -4.19
N SER A 61 6.10 11.28 -4.61
CA SER A 61 5.95 10.44 -5.80
C SER A 61 4.77 10.90 -6.64
N TYR A 62 4.92 10.74 -7.94
CA TYR A 62 3.86 10.86 -8.92
C TYR A 62 3.84 9.62 -9.79
N SER A 63 2.65 9.06 -10.02
CA SER A 63 2.45 8.00 -10.99
C SER A 63 1.25 8.30 -11.90
N HIS A 64 1.34 7.87 -13.14
CA HIS A 64 0.29 8.01 -14.13
C HIS A 64 0.29 6.77 -15.02
N SER A 65 -0.84 6.09 -15.08
CA SER A 65 -1.05 4.93 -15.94
C SER A 65 -2.25 5.11 -16.83
N LYS A 66 -2.16 4.58 -18.04
CA LYS A 66 -3.24 4.48 -19.02
C LYS A 66 -3.28 3.07 -19.57
N ASP A 67 -4.41 2.41 -19.45
CA ASP A 67 -4.63 1.06 -19.94
C ASP A 67 -5.77 1.11 -20.97
N TYR A 68 -5.41 0.99 -22.24
CA TYR A 68 -6.35 0.94 -23.35
C TYR A 68 -6.63 -0.49 -23.71
N ASN A 69 -7.92 -0.84 -23.92
CA ASN A 69 -8.34 -2.07 -24.55
C ASN A 69 -9.23 -1.73 -25.74
N TYR A 70 -8.86 -2.21 -26.93
CA TYR A 70 -9.53 -1.86 -28.18
C TYR A 70 -9.36 -2.91 -29.27
N ASP A 71 -10.33 -2.98 -30.17
CA ASP A 71 -10.21 -3.73 -31.42
C ASP A 71 -9.19 -3.01 -32.34
N PRO A 72 -8.11 -3.69 -32.79
CA PRO A 72 -7.08 -3.08 -33.64
C PRO A 72 -7.61 -2.61 -35.00
N HIS A 73 -8.79 -3.08 -35.43
CA HIS A 73 -9.42 -2.64 -36.66
C HIS A 73 -9.99 -1.23 -36.55
N TYR A 74 -10.55 -0.89 -35.39
CA TYR A 74 -11.14 0.45 -35.15
C TYR A 74 -10.18 1.42 -34.44
N GLY A 75 -9.23 0.88 -33.65
CA GLY A 75 -8.22 1.64 -32.95
C GLY A 75 -8.64 2.17 -31.57
N ARG A 76 -7.67 2.69 -30.84
CA ARG A 76 -7.82 3.06 -29.41
C ARG A 76 -8.67 4.31 -29.13
N TYR A 77 -9.10 5.03 -30.15
CA TYR A 77 -9.94 6.21 -30.03
C TYR A 77 -11.37 5.96 -30.52
N ASP A 78 -11.69 4.73 -30.87
CA ASP A 78 -13.05 4.33 -31.20
C ASP A 78 -13.94 4.31 -29.96
N SER A 79 -15.24 4.49 -30.17
CA SER A 79 -16.24 4.50 -29.11
C SER A 79 -16.39 3.17 -28.36
N SER A 80 -15.96 2.05 -28.98
CA SER A 80 -15.93 0.75 -28.35
C SER A 80 -14.69 0.49 -27.49
N ALA A 81 -13.67 1.35 -27.61
CA ALA A 81 -12.44 1.22 -26.82
C ALA A 81 -12.67 1.59 -25.37
N THR A 82 -11.99 0.90 -24.46
CA THR A 82 -11.97 1.25 -23.04
C THR A 82 -10.64 1.88 -22.66
N LEU A 83 -10.68 2.80 -21.71
CA LEU A 83 -9.52 3.45 -21.15
C LEU A 83 -9.63 3.52 -19.63
N ASP A 84 -8.72 2.84 -18.95
CA ASP A 84 -8.51 3.02 -17.51
C ASP A 84 -7.33 3.96 -17.28
N GLU A 85 -7.61 5.14 -16.76
CA GLU A 85 -6.59 6.14 -16.46
C GLU A 85 -6.55 6.42 -14.96
N MET A 86 -5.36 6.27 -14.35
CA MET A 86 -5.14 6.55 -12.94
C MET A 86 -3.95 7.48 -12.78
N LYS A 87 -4.15 8.54 -12.00
CA LYS A 87 -3.09 9.42 -11.51
C LYS A 87 -3.01 9.33 -9.99
N GLN A 88 -1.80 9.29 -9.46
CA GLN A 88 -1.57 9.26 -8.03
C GLN A 88 -0.42 10.18 -7.65
N TYR A 89 -0.63 10.94 -6.60
CA TYR A 89 0.37 11.74 -5.91
C TYR A 89 0.52 11.24 -4.50
N THR A 90 1.75 11.13 -4.01
CA THR A 90 2.02 10.79 -2.60
C THR A 90 3.08 11.72 -2.03
N VAL A 91 2.93 12.04 -0.75
CA VAL A 91 3.95 12.70 0.07
C VAL A 91 4.05 11.92 1.37
N GLN A 92 5.25 11.49 1.73
CA GLN A 92 5.51 10.73 2.94
C GLN A 92 6.67 11.36 3.71
N TRP A 93 6.46 11.66 4.97
CA TRP A 93 7.49 12.13 5.87
C TRP A 93 7.56 11.22 7.08
N ALA A 94 8.67 10.50 7.21
CA ALA A 94 8.92 9.52 8.25
C ALA A 94 10.14 9.93 9.08
N ASN A 95 10.01 9.81 10.39
CA ASN A 95 11.07 10.08 11.34
C ASN A 95 11.24 8.92 12.30
N ASN A 96 12.48 8.63 12.68
CA ASN A 96 12.83 7.64 13.68
C ASN A 96 13.87 8.21 14.63
N ILE A 97 13.61 8.08 15.93
CA ILE A 97 14.48 8.54 16.99
C ILE A 97 14.91 7.34 17.81
N ILE A 98 16.22 7.15 17.96
CA ILE A 98 16.80 6.08 18.79
C ILE A 98 16.74 6.51 20.25
N ILE A 99 16.14 5.68 21.11
CA ILE A 99 15.99 5.94 22.55
C ILE A 99 16.36 4.68 23.33
N GLY A 100 17.45 4.72 24.06
CA GLY A 100 17.93 3.59 24.84
C GLY A 100 18.17 2.35 23.94
N HIS A 101 17.52 1.24 24.27
CA HIS A 101 17.58 -0.02 23.50
C HIS A 101 16.40 -0.18 22.52
N GLY A 102 15.87 0.93 22.02
CA GLY A 102 14.75 0.94 21.11
C GLY A 102 14.68 2.20 20.27
N ASN A 103 13.48 2.46 19.75
CA ASN A 103 13.23 3.63 18.92
C ASN A 103 11.76 4.07 18.99
N ILE A 104 11.53 5.32 18.64
CA ILE A 104 10.20 5.89 18.41
C ILE A 104 10.17 6.41 16.98
N GLY A 105 9.17 5.99 16.21
CA GLY A 105 8.88 6.46 14.87
C GLY A 105 7.63 7.32 14.83
N ALA A 106 7.65 8.38 14.02
CA ALA A 106 6.47 9.20 13.75
C ALA A 106 6.47 9.66 12.29
N GLY A 107 5.30 9.75 11.70
CA GLY A 107 5.22 10.20 10.32
C GLY A 107 3.84 10.66 9.90
N VAL A 108 3.84 11.24 8.70
CA VAL A 108 2.65 11.72 8.00
C VAL A 108 2.71 11.23 6.56
N ASP A 109 1.60 10.67 6.08
CA ASP A 109 1.42 10.26 4.71
C ASP A 109 0.24 11.03 4.12
N TRP A 110 0.41 11.54 2.92
CA TRP A 110 -0.66 12.10 2.13
C TRP A 110 -0.70 11.45 0.75
N GLN A 111 -1.90 11.10 0.30
CA GLN A 111 -2.12 10.50 -1.00
C GLN A 111 -3.35 11.11 -1.66
N LYS A 112 -3.25 11.40 -2.95
CA LYS A 112 -4.37 11.71 -3.82
C LYS A 112 -4.37 10.77 -5.01
N GLN A 113 -5.50 10.12 -5.27
CA GLN A 113 -5.76 9.34 -6.47
C GLN A 113 -6.87 10.02 -7.27
N SER A 114 -6.77 9.97 -8.60
CA SER A 114 -7.83 10.45 -9.49
C SER A 114 -7.89 9.62 -10.76
N THR A 115 -9.10 9.45 -11.27
CA THR A 115 -9.36 8.90 -12.62
C THR A 115 -9.69 10.03 -13.57
N ALA A 116 -9.36 9.88 -14.86
CA ALA A 116 -9.78 10.85 -15.88
C ALA A 116 -11.23 10.57 -16.32
N PRO A 117 -11.97 11.59 -16.79
CA PRO A 117 -13.23 11.41 -17.47
C PRO A 117 -13.12 10.49 -18.68
N GLY A 118 -14.14 9.67 -18.92
CA GLY A 118 -14.16 8.73 -20.06
C GLY A 118 -13.32 7.47 -19.87
N THR A 119 -12.91 7.19 -18.65
CA THR A 119 -12.31 5.88 -18.31
C THR A 119 -13.39 4.80 -18.28
N ALA A 120 -12.97 3.53 -18.43
CA ALA A 120 -13.89 2.39 -18.29
C ALA A 120 -14.58 2.34 -16.93
N TYR A 121 -13.99 2.95 -15.91
CA TYR A 121 -14.54 2.94 -14.55
C TYR A 121 -15.53 4.07 -14.29
N VAL A 122 -15.30 5.26 -14.85
CA VAL A 122 -16.03 6.45 -14.43
C VAL A 122 -16.17 7.44 -15.57
N GLU A 123 -17.38 7.83 -15.87
CA GLU A 123 -17.66 8.82 -16.93
C GLU A 123 -17.20 10.23 -16.55
N ASP A 124 -17.36 10.61 -15.26
CA ASP A 124 -17.12 11.98 -14.78
C ASP A 124 -15.75 12.18 -14.10
N GLY A 125 -15.01 11.12 -13.83
CA GLY A 125 -13.79 11.14 -13.05
C GLY A 125 -14.04 11.34 -11.55
N TYR A 126 -13.29 10.62 -10.71
CA TYR A 126 -13.40 10.71 -9.25
C TYR A 126 -12.02 10.89 -8.62
N ASP A 127 -12.03 11.62 -7.50
CA ASP A 127 -10.86 11.83 -6.66
C ASP A 127 -11.06 11.14 -5.32
N GLN A 128 -10.01 10.55 -4.80
CA GLN A 128 -9.92 10.08 -3.42
C GLN A 128 -8.63 10.60 -2.78
N ARG A 129 -8.73 11.13 -1.58
CA ARG A 129 -7.59 11.62 -0.80
C ARG A 129 -7.55 10.90 0.54
N ASN A 130 -6.35 10.62 1.01
CA ASN A 130 -6.13 10.10 2.34
C ASN A 130 -4.96 10.83 3.00
N THR A 131 -5.13 11.22 4.26
CA THR A 131 -4.06 11.76 5.10
C THR A 131 -3.93 10.89 6.33
N GLY A 132 -2.79 10.27 6.53
CA GLY A 132 -2.50 9.41 7.67
C GLY A 132 -1.41 10.01 8.55
N ILE A 133 -1.59 9.96 9.85
CA ILE A 133 -0.56 10.23 10.83
C ILE A 133 -0.34 8.99 11.68
N TYR A 134 0.91 8.69 12.02
CA TYR A 134 1.22 7.50 12.79
C TYR A 134 2.33 7.75 13.82
N LEU A 135 2.29 6.93 14.86
CA LEU A 135 3.32 6.80 15.88
C LEU A 135 3.65 5.31 16.06
N THR A 136 4.93 4.99 16.15
CA THR A 136 5.43 3.64 16.44
C THR A 136 6.43 3.67 17.56
N GLY A 137 6.56 2.58 18.27
CA GLY A 137 7.56 2.42 19.32
C GLY A 137 8.03 0.98 19.40
N LEU A 138 9.33 0.80 19.59
CA LEU A 138 9.96 -0.47 19.93
C LEU A 138 10.88 -0.21 21.13
N GLN A 139 10.80 -1.07 22.15
CA GLN A 139 11.70 -1.01 23.29
C GLN A 139 12.03 -2.42 23.78
N GLN A 140 13.31 -2.67 24.00
CA GLN A 140 13.80 -3.85 24.69
C GLN A 140 14.09 -3.52 26.15
N VAL A 141 13.56 -4.34 27.06
CA VAL A 141 13.76 -4.23 28.52
C VAL A 141 14.10 -5.59 29.07
N GLY A 142 15.39 -5.85 29.32
CA GLY A 142 15.87 -7.18 29.67
C GLY A 142 15.55 -8.20 28.57
N ASP A 143 14.91 -9.29 28.95
CA ASP A 143 14.52 -10.38 28.04
C ASP A 143 13.21 -10.10 27.30
N PHE A 144 12.59 -8.93 27.51
CA PHE A 144 11.34 -8.55 26.86
C PHE A 144 11.56 -7.54 25.76
N THR A 145 10.82 -7.70 24.67
CA THR A 145 10.72 -6.74 23.57
C THR A 145 9.26 -6.32 23.43
N PHE A 146 8.99 -5.03 23.47
CA PHE A 146 7.67 -4.45 23.30
C PHE A 146 7.61 -3.63 22.03
N GLU A 147 6.56 -3.80 21.25
CA GLU A 147 6.26 -2.98 20.09
C GLU A 147 4.85 -2.45 20.17
N GLY A 148 4.66 -1.23 19.70
CA GLY A 148 3.36 -0.60 19.59
C GLY A 148 3.31 0.32 18.39
N ALA A 149 2.16 0.40 17.74
CA ALA A 149 1.89 1.36 16.68
C ALA A 149 0.44 1.83 16.75
N GLY A 150 0.25 3.10 16.46
CA GLY A 150 -1.07 3.70 16.28
C GLY A 150 -1.08 4.58 15.05
N ARG A 151 -2.18 4.57 14.31
CA ARG A 151 -2.37 5.34 13.09
C ARG A 151 -3.79 5.90 13.02
N SER A 152 -3.91 7.12 12.54
CA SER A 152 -5.20 7.74 12.22
C SER A 152 -5.16 8.20 10.78
N ASP A 153 -6.09 7.71 9.98
CA ASP A 153 -6.30 8.07 8.58
C ASP A 153 -7.57 8.91 8.44
N ASP A 154 -7.48 10.00 7.67
CA ASP A 154 -8.60 10.84 7.27
C ASP A 154 -8.80 10.70 5.75
N ASN A 155 -9.81 9.90 5.39
CA ASN A 155 -10.15 9.60 4.00
C ASN A 155 -11.28 10.52 3.53
N SER A 156 -11.15 11.10 2.34
CA SER A 156 -12.13 12.07 1.81
C SER A 156 -13.53 11.50 1.58
N GLN A 157 -13.68 10.19 1.46
CA GLN A 157 -14.96 9.50 1.22
C GLN A 157 -15.48 8.80 2.46
N PHE A 158 -14.60 8.25 3.30
CA PHE A 158 -14.97 7.40 4.42
C PHE A 158 -14.70 8.04 5.79
N GLY A 159 -14.17 9.27 5.81
CA GLY A 159 -13.88 9.99 7.06
C GLY A 159 -12.69 9.42 7.81
N ARG A 160 -12.68 9.65 9.12
CA ARG A 160 -11.54 9.33 9.99
C ARG A 160 -11.63 7.91 10.56
N HIS A 161 -10.53 7.17 10.49
CA HIS A 161 -10.38 5.83 11.01
C HIS A 161 -9.05 5.67 11.77
N GLY A 162 -9.12 5.03 12.92
CA GLY A 162 -7.95 4.68 13.74
C GLY A 162 -7.65 3.20 13.67
N THR A 163 -6.37 2.86 13.56
CA THR A 163 -5.86 1.49 13.66
C THR A 163 -4.70 1.45 14.63
N TRP A 164 -4.48 0.33 15.28
CA TRP A 164 -3.38 0.15 16.21
C TRP A 164 -2.95 -1.31 16.28
N GLN A 165 -1.72 -1.52 16.69
CA GLN A 165 -1.18 -2.83 16.97
C GLN A 165 -0.22 -2.79 18.15
N THR A 166 -0.09 -3.91 18.82
CA THR A 166 0.90 -4.11 19.87
C THR A 166 1.43 -5.55 19.81
N SER A 167 2.69 -5.71 20.17
CA SER A 167 3.29 -7.03 20.38
C SER A 167 4.19 -7.04 21.59
N ALA A 168 4.34 -8.21 22.19
CA ALA A 168 5.29 -8.48 23.25
C ALA A 168 6.03 -9.79 22.94
N GLY A 169 7.35 -9.74 22.99
CA GLY A 169 8.23 -10.88 22.87
C GLY A 169 8.94 -11.13 24.20
N TRP A 170 9.10 -12.38 24.58
CA TRP A 170 9.84 -12.82 25.77
C TRP A 170 10.86 -13.90 25.39
N GLU A 171 12.14 -13.57 25.47
CA GLU A 171 13.24 -14.49 25.33
C GLU A 171 13.52 -15.13 26.71
N PHE A 172 12.85 -16.27 26.98
CA PHE A 172 12.92 -16.94 28.29
C PHE A 172 14.17 -17.81 28.48
N ILE A 173 14.83 -18.19 27.38
CA ILE A 173 16.13 -18.83 27.28
C ILE A 173 16.80 -18.29 26.02
N GLU A 174 18.11 -18.15 26.03
CA GLU A 174 18.90 -17.72 24.88
C GLU A 174 18.55 -18.52 23.61
N GLY A 175 18.12 -17.84 22.58
CA GLY A 175 17.69 -18.42 21.31
C GLY A 175 16.27 -18.99 21.28
N TYR A 176 15.46 -18.83 22.37
CA TYR A 176 14.06 -19.25 22.40
C TYR A 176 13.14 -18.15 22.88
N ARG A 177 12.14 -17.81 22.08
CA ARG A 177 11.28 -16.65 22.33
C ARG A 177 9.80 -16.97 22.07
N PHE A 178 8.94 -16.51 22.97
CA PHE A 178 7.50 -16.38 22.74
C PHE A 178 7.16 -14.97 22.27
N ILE A 179 6.22 -14.87 21.33
CA ILE A 179 5.69 -13.61 20.85
C ILE A 179 4.17 -13.70 20.87
N ALA A 180 3.54 -12.63 21.36
CA ALA A 180 2.11 -12.45 21.24
C ALA A 180 1.85 -11.08 20.64
N SER A 181 0.94 -11.00 19.68
CA SER A 181 0.55 -9.74 19.04
C SER A 181 -0.96 -9.63 18.86
N TYR A 182 -1.42 -8.39 18.86
CA TYR A 182 -2.77 -8.02 18.49
C TYR A 182 -2.76 -6.76 17.63
N GLY A 183 -3.61 -6.73 16.61
CA GLY A 183 -3.72 -5.58 15.74
C GLY A 183 -5.10 -5.43 15.14
N THR A 184 -5.39 -4.21 14.72
CA THR A 184 -6.57 -3.86 13.95
C THR A 184 -6.13 -3.36 12.58
N SER A 185 -6.93 -3.58 11.54
CA SER A 185 -6.70 -3.01 10.22
C SER A 185 -7.97 -2.40 9.64
N TYR A 186 -7.75 -1.53 8.67
CA TYR A 186 -8.76 -0.82 7.92
C TYR A 186 -8.34 -0.75 6.46
N LYS A 187 -9.28 -1.00 5.54
CA LYS A 187 -9.05 -0.88 4.10
C LYS A 187 -10.26 -0.21 3.45
N ALA A 188 -10.07 1.02 2.99
CA ALA A 188 -11.08 1.72 2.19
C ALA A 188 -11.26 1.04 0.83
N PRO A 189 -12.52 0.97 0.30
CA PRO A 189 -12.74 0.58 -1.09
C PRO A 189 -11.97 1.50 -2.04
N ASN A 190 -11.39 0.93 -3.08
CA ASN A 190 -10.73 1.71 -4.11
C ASN A 190 -11.72 2.28 -5.13
N LEU A 191 -11.27 3.22 -5.98
CA LEU A 191 -12.12 3.86 -6.97
C LEU A 191 -12.78 2.89 -7.95
N GLY A 192 -12.09 1.79 -8.32
CA GLY A 192 -12.65 0.75 -9.19
C GLY A 192 -13.76 -0.07 -8.52
N GLN A 193 -13.61 -0.38 -7.23
CA GLN A 193 -14.63 -1.07 -6.45
C GLN A 193 -15.88 -0.22 -6.21
N LEU A 194 -15.73 1.09 -6.12
CA LEU A 194 -16.85 2.01 -5.91
C LEU A 194 -17.56 2.38 -7.21
N TYR A 195 -16.80 2.68 -8.25
CA TYR A 195 -17.31 3.36 -9.44
C TYR A 195 -16.96 2.65 -10.76
N GLY A 196 -16.33 1.47 -10.70
CA GLY A 196 -16.05 0.67 -11.88
C GLY A 196 -17.30 0.10 -12.54
N SER A 197 -17.15 -0.56 -13.68
CA SER A 197 -18.27 -1.16 -14.44
C SER A 197 -19.10 -2.16 -13.62
N TYR A 198 -18.51 -2.75 -12.59
CA TYR A 198 -19.15 -3.62 -11.60
C TYR A 198 -19.04 -3.05 -10.18
N GLY A 199 -18.84 -1.74 -10.07
CA GLY A 199 -18.62 -1.07 -8.81
C GLY A 199 -19.91 -0.89 -8.01
N ASN A 200 -19.76 -0.81 -6.69
CA ASN A 200 -20.84 -0.49 -5.76
C ASN A 200 -20.46 0.73 -4.90
N PRO A 201 -21.08 1.90 -5.12
CA PRO A 201 -20.76 3.12 -4.36
C PRO A 201 -21.17 3.06 -2.88
N ASN A 202 -21.95 2.04 -2.48
CA ASN A 202 -22.42 1.85 -1.11
C ASN A 202 -21.52 0.91 -0.29
N LEU A 203 -20.36 0.51 -0.79
CA LEU A 203 -19.42 -0.33 -0.05
C LEU A 203 -18.92 0.37 1.20
N ASN A 204 -18.86 -0.39 2.28
CA ASN A 204 -18.21 0.01 3.52
C ASN A 204 -16.72 -0.39 3.49
N PRO A 205 -15.87 0.31 4.22
CA PRO A 205 -14.49 -0.13 4.42
C PRO A 205 -14.39 -1.45 5.18
N GLU A 206 -13.51 -2.33 4.72
CA GLU A 206 -13.17 -3.56 5.44
C GLU A 206 -12.45 -3.21 6.75
N LYS A 207 -12.80 -3.93 7.81
CA LYS A 207 -12.14 -3.83 9.12
C LYS A 207 -11.74 -5.21 9.60
N SER A 208 -10.57 -5.33 10.19
CA SER A 208 -10.18 -6.59 10.78
C SER A 208 -9.55 -6.46 12.15
N LYS A 209 -9.59 -7.57 12.92
CA LYS A 209 -8.91 -7.77 14.18
C LYS A 209 -8.14 -9.06 14.08
N GLN A 210 -6.86 -8.99 14.41
CA GLN A 210 -5.95 -10.15 14.30
C GLN A 210 -5.24 -10.40 15.62
N TRP A 211 -5.20 -11.66 16.01
CA TRP A 211 -4.39 -12.19 17.10
C TRP A 211 -3.35 -13.14 16.53
N GLU A 212 -2.14 -13.06 17.00
CA GLU A 212 -1.08 -14.00 16.66
C GLU A 212 -0.32 -14.39 17.93
N GLY A 213 -0.02 -15.68 18.05
CA GLY A 213 0.94 -16.23 18.99
C GLY A 213 2.02 -16.98 18.22
N ALA A 214 3.29 -16.76 18.56
CA ALA A 214 4.41 -17.44 17.92
C ALA A 214 5.42 -17.95 18.94
N PHE A 215 6.07 -19.04 18.58
CA PHE A 215 7.21 -19.59 19.30
C PHE A 215 8.37 -19.76 18.33
N GLU A 216 9.51 -19.19 18.68
CA GLU A 216 10.73 -19.21 17.87
C GLU A 216 11.84 -19.89 18.63
N GLY A 217 12.72 -20.57 17.91
CA GLY A 217 13.88 -21.21 18.50
C GLY A 217 15.05 -21.38 17.56
N LEU A 218 16.26 -21.49 18.16
CA LEU A 218 17.48 -21.86 17.48
C LEU A 218 17.95 -23.19 18.02
N THR A 219 17.83 -24.28 17.22
CA THR A 219 18.22 -25.63 17.66
C THR A 219 19.20 -26.22 16.66
N ALA A 220 20.39 -26.62 17.11
CA ALA A 220 21.44 -27.23 16.29
C ALA A 220 21.81 -26.38 15.05
N GLY A 221 21.80 -25.05 15.17
CA GLY A 221 22.12 -24.10 14.07
C GLY A 221 20.95 -23.86 13.11
N VAL A 222 19.76 -24.41 13.37
CA VAL A 222 18.55 -24.20 12.58
C VAL A 222 17.62 -23.23 13.30
N ASN A 223 17.29 -22.11 12.65
CA ASN A 223 16.22 -21.21 13.11
C ASN A 223 14.87 -21.76 12.66
N TRP A 224 13.92 -21.81 13.58
CA TRP A 224 12.55 -22.24 13.30
C TRP A 224 11.53 -21.35 14.00
N ARG A 225 10.33 -21.27 13.45
CA ARG A 225 9.18 -20.55 14.00
C ARG A 225 7.91 -21.36 13.80
N ILE A 226 7.10 -21.44 14.85
CA ILE A 226 5.73 -21.97 14.81
C ILE A 226 4.82 -20.81 15.22
N SER A 227 3.79 -20.53 14.44
CA SER A 227 2.80 -19.48 14.75
C SER A 227 1.39 -19.98 14.52
N GLY A 228 0.46 -19.48 15.34
CA GLY A 228 -0.97 -19.61 15.16
C GLY A 228 -1.59 -18.22 15.17
N TYR A 229 -2.58 -18.00 14.32
CA TYR A 229 -3.27 -16.70 14.23
C TYR A 229 -4.78 -16.88 14.03
N ARG A 230 -5.51 -15.84 14.43
CA ARG A 230 -6.92 -15.66 14.11
C ARG A 230 -7.14 -14.27 13.57
N ASN A 231 -7.83 -14.17 12.42
CA ASN A 231 -8.21 -12.90 11.81
C ASN A 231 -9.73 -12.87 11.60
N ASP A 232 -10.38 -11.92 12.23
CA ASP A 232 -11.82 -11.67 12.10
C ASP A 232 -12.01 -10.44 11.21
N VAL A 233 -12.61 -10.61 10.03
CA VAL A 233 -12.84 -9.54 9.03
C VAL A 233 -14.32 -9.24 8.97
N SER A 234 -14.68 -7.95 8.96
CA SER A 234 -16.03 -7.45 8.71
C SER A 234 -16.09 -6.59 7.46
N ASP A 235 -17.24 -6.54 6.81
CA ASP A 235 -17.48 -5.79 5.57
C ASP A 235 -16.49 -6.20 4.45
N LEU A 236 -16.17 -7.50 4.33
CA LEU A 236 -15.28 -8.02 3.30
C LEU A 236 -15.85 -7.70 1.92
N ILE A 237 -15.02 -7.09 1.07
CA ILE A 237 -15.38 -6.73 -0.29
C ILE A 237 -15.00 -7.88 -1.21
N ASP A 238 -16.04 -8.56 -1.72
CA ASP A 238 -15.90 -9.66 -2.67
C ASP A 238 -16.89 -9.46 -3.83
N TYR A 239 -16.72 -10.19 -4.92
CA TYR A 239 -17.65 -10.21 -6.05
C TYR A 239 -18.53 -11.44 -5.92
N ASP A 240 -19.86 -11.22 -5.95
CA ASP A 240 -20.88 -12.29 -6.04
C ASP A 240 -21.11 -12.72 -7.49
#